data_6eb8e442ba7c40eafe2ec4451e700dae
#
_entry.id   6eb8e442ba7c40eafe2ec4451e700dae
#
_cell.length_a   1.000
_cell.length_b   1.000
_cell.length_c   1.000
_cell.angle_alpha   90.00
_cell.angle_beta   90.00
_cell.angle_gamma   90.00
#
_symmetry.space_group_name_H-M   'P 1'
#
loop_
_entity.id
_entity.type
_entity.pdbx_description
1 polymer ?
#
loop_
_entity_poly.entity_id
_entity_poly.type
_entity_poly.pdbx_seq_one_letter_code
_entity_poly.pdbx_strand_id
1 'polypeptide(L)'
;MGRKHRSISTTLVVLVLAFSGNAEAQDLDPRRYVNLPVAQNFVRGAFGYSRGEVYVSPGVPVEDADLSMNAVSLAYLRSMDFGGKAASFDVYLPRVCATGSGTVDGERLSRDTCGAGDIALRLTYNFFGAPALDLREFAKHEKQLVIGASIMVSAPTGQYDSEHLVNIGANRWVIRPEIGVSIPWRNWSFEFAAGVRFFSDNDEYLVDETFSQDPLYNLQAHLVYDLSPRQWLSFNGNYFFGGKTYRDGVRAAIEQENSRLGIAWAIAVNSKIAFRLTAHTGVITRVGNDSDTYSLSATYRWE
;
A
#
# COMPACT_ATOMS: atom_id res chain seq x y z
N MET A 1 -39.68 42.19 -28.98
CA MET A 1 -39.79 40.90 -28.30
C MET A 1 -38.43 40.23 -28.38
N GLY A 2 -37.57 40.50 -27.42
CA GLY A 2 -36.20 39.95 -27.36
C GLY A 2 -36.13 38.79 -26.39
N ARG A 3 -35.91 37.57 -26.89
CA ARG A 3 -35.60 36.41 -26.06
C ARG A 3 -34.15 36.52 -25.54
N LYS A 4 -34.03 36.79 -24.24
CA LYS A 4 -32.76 36.61 -23.52
C LYS A 4 -32.48 35.09 -23.39
N HIS A 5 -31.48 34.59 -24.11
CA HIS A 5 -30.86 33.32 -23.80
C HIS A 5 -30.17 33.47 -22.43
N ARG A 6 -30.70 32.81 -21.40
CA ARG A 6 -29.99 32.55 -20.17
C ARG A 6 -28.99 31.43 -20.48
N SER A 7 -27.72 31.79 -20.53
CA SER A 7 -26.62 30.85 -20.40
C SER A 7 -26.73 30.20 -19.02
N ILE A 8 -27.09 28.94 -18.98
CA ILE A 8 -26.97 28.10 -17.79
C ILE A 8 -25.46 27.76 -17.72
N SER A 9 -24.73 28.51 -16.89
CA SER A 9 -23.40 28.07 -16.44
C SER A 9 -23.63 26.81 -15.65
N THR A 10 -23.35 25.68 -16.26
CA THR A 10 -23.27 24.40 -15.58
C THR A 10 -22.02 24.46 -14.69
N THR A 11 -22.24 24.89 -13.44
CA THR A 11 -21.21 24.75 -12.39
C THR A 11 -21.04 23.28 -12.17
N LEU A 12 -19.98 22.71 -12.75
CA LEU A 12 -19.56 21.33 -12.55
C LEU A 12 -19.16 21.23 -11.08
N VAL A 13 -20.04 20.67 -10.25
CA VAL A 13 -19.74 20.36 -8.84
C VAL A 13 -18.75 19.21 -8.85
N VAL A 14 -17.50 19.52 -8.57
CA VAL A 14 -16.37 18.63 -8.66
C VAL A 14 -16.27 17.82 -7.37
N LEU A 15 -16.38 16.53 -7.54
CA LEU A 15 -16.38 15.47 -6.54
C LEU A 15 -14.99 15.31 -5.90
N VAL A 16 -14.86 15.58 -4.61
CA VAL A 16 -13.59 15.42 -3.88
C VAL A 16 -13.51 14.01 -3.29
N LEU A 17 -13.06 13.06 -4.08
CA LEU A 17 -12.61 11.78 -3.59
C LEU A 17 -11.09 11.77 -3.65
N ALA A 18 -10.42 12.01 -2.52
CA ALA A 18 -8.97 11.90 -2.41
C ALA A 18 -8.57 10.42 -2.50
N PHE A 19 -8.61 9.87 -3.70
CA PHE A 19 -8.08 8.54 -3.99
C PHE A 19 -6.59 8.65 -4.22
N SER A 20 -5.81 8.54 -3.16
CA SER A 20 -4.42 8.14 -3.31
C SER A 20 -4.42 6.68 -3.71
N GLY A 21 -4.50 6.42 -5.01
CA GLY A 21 -4.48 5.09 -5.61
C GLY A 21 -3.13 4.40 -5.53
N ASN A 22 -2.51 4.40 -4.35
CA ASN A 22 -1.37 3.55 -4.10
C ASN A 22 -1.91 2.16 -3.74
N ALA A 23 -1.86 1.21 -4.66
CA ALA A 23 -2.12 -0.21 -4.40
C ALA A 23 -1.29 -0.75 -3.21
N GLU A 24 -0.22 -0.05 -2.82
CA GLU A 24 0.63 -0.32 -1.67
C GLU A 24 0.16 0.35 -0.37
N ALA A 25 -0.83 1.23 -0.41
CA ALA A 25 -1.31 1.94 0.79
C ALA A 25 -1.88 1.02 1.87
N GLN A 26 -2.08 -0.25 1.54
CA GLN A 26 -2.84 -1.20 2.35
C GLN A 26 -2.03 -2.45 2.74
N ASP A 27 -0.72 -2.43 2.53
CA ASP A 27 0.13 -3.58 2.75
C ASP A 27 0.19 -4.02 4.21
N LEU A 28 -0.48 -5.13 4.48
CA LEU A 28 -0.18 -6.01 5.59
C LEU A 28 0.99 -6.90 5.13
N ASP A 29 2.22 -6.57 5.52
CA ASP A 29 3.42 -7.26 5.04
C ASP A 29 4.14 -8.03 6.18
N PRO A 30 3.58 -9.17 6.62
CA PRO A 30 4.23 -10.03 7.59
C PRO A 30 5.57 -10.53 7.05
N ARG A 31 6.51 -10.74 7.96
CA ARG A 31 7.90 -11.18 7.71
C ARG A 31 8.75 -10.18 6.94
N ARG A 32 8.49 -8.89 7.14
CA ARG A 32 9.34 -7.83 6.60
C ARG A 32 10.68 -7.75 7.34
N TYR A 33 10.64 -7.69 8.66
CA TYR A 33 11.81 -7.55 9.52
C TYR A 33 12.27 -8.93 10.03
N VAL A 34 12.61 -9.80 9.09
CA VAL A 34 13.21 -11.11 9.38
C VAL A 34 14.59 -11.21 8.75
N ASN A 35 15.44 -12.05 9.29
CA ASN A 35 16.72 -12.31 8.64
C ASN A 35 16.50 -13.03 7.30
N LEU A 36 17.28 -12.64 6.28
CA LEU A 36 17.31 -13.24 4.94
C LEU A 36 18.77 -13.59 4.61
N PRO A 37 19.01 -14.68 3.88
CA PRO A 37 20.35 -14.95 3.38
C PRO A 37 20.75 -13.83 2.41
N VAL A 38 22.02 -13.38 2.51
CA VAL A 38 22.53 -12.30 1.66
C VAL A 38 22.89 -12.81 0.26
N ALA A 39 23.16 -11.89 -0.67
CA ALA A 39 23.50 -12.16 -2.07
C ALA A 39 22.40 -12.93 -2.84
N GLN A 40 21.16 -12.87 -2.42
CA GLN A 40 20.03 -13.50 -3.10
C GLN A 40 19.22 -12.49 -3.88
N ASN A 41 18.72 -12.91 -5.03
CA ASN A 41 17.79 -12.15 -5.85
C ASN A 41 16.41 -12.80 -5.78
N PHE A 42 15.37 -11.98 -5.79
CA PHE A 42 13.99 -12.44 -5.82
C PHE A 42 13.21 -11.61 -6.85
N VAL A 43 12.42 -12.30 -7.66
CA VAL A 43 11.38 -11.66 -8.45
C VAL A 43 10.02 -12.16 -7.96
N ARG A 44 9.08 -11.26 -7.77
CA ARG A 44 7.71 -11.57 -7.36
C ARG A 44 6.75 -11.01 -8.37
N GLY A 45 5.89 -11.86 -8.93
CA GLY A 45 4.68 -11.45 -9.61
C GLY A 45 3.49 -11.58 -8.66
N ALA A 46 2.60 -10.60 -8.67
CA ALA A 46 1.37 -10.65 -7.86
C ALA A 46 0.17 -10.17 -8.66
N PHE A 47 -0.99 -10.77 -8.35
CA PHE A 47 -2.31 -10.32 -8.78
C PHE A 47 -3.13 -10.02 -7.52
N GLY A 48 -3.85 -8.89 -7.52
CA GLY A 48 -4.75 -8.48 -6.46
C GLY A 48 -6.09 -8.03 -7.03
N TYR A 49 -7.14 -8.32 -6.29
CA TYR A 49 -8.49 -7.80 -6.51
C TYR A 49 -8.97 -7.13 -5.23
N SER A 50 -9.49 -5.92 -5.35
CA SER A 50 -10.06 -5.16 -4.24
C SER A 50 -11.42 -4.60 -4.64
N ARG A 51 -12.38 -4.65 -3.72
CA ARG A 51 -13.69 -4.02 -3.89
C ARG A 51 -14.21 -3.53 -2.55
N GLY A 52 -14.82 -2.35 -2.55
CA GLY A 52 -15.44 -1.81 -1.35
C GLY A 52 -16.03 -0.43 -1.53
N GLU A 53 -16.64 0.03 -0.46
CA GLU A 53 -17.23 1.37 -0.36
C GLU A 53 -16.15 2.41 -0.07
N VAL A 54 -16.48 3.65 -0.41
CA VAL A 54 -15.60 4.78 -0.15
C VAL A 54 -16.31 5.76 0.77
N TYR A 55 -15.83 5.85 1.99
CA TYR A 55 -16.33 6.82 2.96
C TYR A 55 -15.75 8.19 2.68
N VAL A 56 -16.59 9.09 2.18
CA VAL A 56 -16.22 10.47 1.90
C VAL A 56 -16.34 11.33 3.16
N SER A 57 -15.60 12.44 3.21
CA SER A 57 -15.70 13.38 4.33
C SER A 57 -17.08 14.02 4.40
N PRO A 58 -17.58 14.35 5.61
CA PRO A 58 -18.83 15.07 5.77
C PRO A 58 -18.85 16.38 4.97
N GLY A 59 -19.96 16.64 4.26
CA GLY A 59 -20.13 17.83 3.41
C GLY A 59 -19.69 17.66 1.95
N VAL A 60 -19.17 16.49 1.56
CA VAL A 60 -18.94 16.14 0.16
C VAL A 60 -20.24 15.56 -0.41
N PRO A 61 -20.83 16.13 -1.48
CA PRO A 61 -22.12 15.71 -2.02
C PRO A 61 -22.00 14.45 -2.89
N VAL A 62 -21.50 13.36 -2.30
CA VAL A 62 -21.37 12.05 -2.96
C VAL A 62 -21.99 11.00 -2.06
N GLU A 63 -22.89 10.26 -2.63
CA GLU A 63 -23.56 9.14 -2.00
C GLU A 63 -23.17 7.85 -2.73
N ASP A 64 -23.22 6.72 -2.03
CA ASP A 64 -23.00 5.37 -2.57
C ASP A 64 -21.70 5.27 -3.42
N ALA A 65 -20.61 5.80 -2.89
CA ALA A 65 -19.32 5.74 -3.55
C ALA A 65 -18.70 4.36 -3.43
N ASP A 66 -18.42 3.73 -4.57
CA ASP A 66 -17.82 2.40 -4.68
C ASP A 66 -16.51 2.45 -5.45
N LEU A 67 -15.57 1.59 -5.08
CA LEU A 67 -14.33 1.38 -5.82
C LEU A 67 -14.03 -0.11 -5.97
N SER A 68 -13.75 -0.54 -7.18
CA SER A 68 -13.16 -1.85 -7.46
C SER A 68 -11.86 -1.72 -8.21
N MET A 69 -10.88 -2.57 -7.88
CA MET A 69 -9.55 -2.52 -8.48
C MET A 69 -9.04 -3.93 -8.78
N ASN A 70 -8.40 -4.06 -9.94
CA ASN A 70 -7.57 -5.21 -10.29
C ASN A 70 -6.13 -4.70 -10.42
N ALA A 71 -5.20 -5.31 -9.72
CA ALA A 71 -3.80 -4.93 -9.75
C ALA A 71 -2.92 -6.12 -10.16
N VAL A 72 -1.97 -5.87 -11.03
CA VAL A 72 -0.84 -6.76 -11.30
C VAL A 72 0.42 -6.03 -10.90
N SER A 73 1.31 -6.67 -10.18
CA SER A 73 2.58 -6.06 -9.82
C SER A 73 3.74 -7.00 -10.09
N LEU A 74 4.87 -6.42 -10.48
CA LEU A 74 6.17 -7.05 -10.52
C LEU A 74 7.06 -6.39 -9.49
N ALA A 75 7.72 -7.18 -8.66
CA ALA A 75 8.69 -6.69 -7.71
C ALA A 75 10.01 -7.44 -7.85
N TYR A 76 11.12 -6.71 -7.69
CA TYR A 76 12.45 -7.26 -7.59
C TYR A 76 13.05 -6.92 -6.24
N LEU A 77 13.65 -7.89 -5.56
CA LEU A 77 14.36 -7.71 -4.30
C LEU A 77 15.77 -8.27 -4.41
N ARG A 78 16.74 -7.53 -3.94
CA ARG A 78 18.12 -7.98 -3.72
C ARG A 78 18.45 -7.92 -2.25
N SER A 79 18.82 -9.07 -1.65
CA SER A 79 19.39 -9.11 -0.30
C SER A 79 20.89 -8.88 -0.36
N MET A 80 21.44 -8.16 0.62
CA MET A 80 22.84 -7.75 0.63
C MET A 80 23.39 -7.71 2.06
N ASP A 81 24.70 -7.78 2.16
CA ASP A 81 25.43 -7.48 3.38
C ASP A 81 25.67 -5.96 3.47
N PHE A 82 25.28 -5.37 4.57
CA PHE A 82 25.62 -3.99 4.91
C PHE A 82 26.21 -3.95 6.33
N GLY A 83 27.53 -3.84 6.42
CA GLY A 83 28.24 -3.81 7.71
C GLY A 83 28.05 -5.05 8.57
N GLY A 84 28.03 -6.27 7.97
CA GLY A 84 27.83 -7.53 8.66
C GLY A 84 26.38 -7.82 9.08
N LYS A 85 25.42 -7.05 8.55
CA LYS A 85 23.99 -7.19 8.80
C LYS A 85 23.21 -7.35 7.49
N ALA A 86 22.11 -8.10 7.54
CA ALA A 86 21.24 -8.29 6.41
C ALA A 86 20.48 -7.00 6.07
N ALA A 87 20.57 -6.58 4.81
CA ALA A 87 19.82 -5.50 4.21
C ALA A 87 19.14 -5.97 2.92
N SER A 88 18.15 -5.25 2.44
CA SER A 88 17.56 -5.48 1.13
C SER A 88 17.22 -4.19 0.42
N PHE A 89 17.24 -4.26 -0.91
CA PHE A 89 16.74 -3.24 -1.81
C PHE A 89 15.62 -3.83 -2.66
N ASP A 90 14.48 -3.16 -2.71
CA ASP A 90 13.28 -3.60 -3.41
C ASP A 90 12.85 -2.55 -4.45
N VAL A 91 12.36 -3.01 -5.60
CA VAL A 91 11.72 -2.20 -6.65
C VAL A 91 10.34 -2.75 -6.90
N TYR A 92 9.33 -1.90 -6.98
CA TYR A 92 7.94 -2.26 -7.22
C TYR A 92 7.41 -1.56 -8.47
N LEU A 93 6.79 -2.33 -9.36
CA LEU A 93 6.24 -1.88 -10.64
C LEU A 93 4.76 -2.32 -10.71
N PRO A 94 3.82 -1.51 -10.25
CA PRO A 94 2.40 -1.84 -10.28
C PRO A 94 1.73 -1.41 -11.59
N ARG A 95 0.72 -2.17 -12.01
CA ARG A 95 -0.27 -1.80 -13.01
C ARG A 95 -1.65 -2.05 -12.42
N VAL A 96 -2.51 -1.07 -12.48
CA VAL A 96 -3.84 -1.12 -11.86
C VAL A 96 -4.90 -0.77 -12.88
N CYS A 97 -6.04 -1.47 -12.81
CA CYS A 97 -7.31 -1.08 -13.41
C CYS A 97 -8.29 -0.79 -12.28
N ALA A 98 -8.90 0.38 -12.28
CA ALA A 98 -9.86 0.81 -11.28
C ALA A 98 -11.16 1.23 -11.92
N THR A 99 -12.28 0.82 -11.32
CA THR A 99 -13.62 1.29 -11.62
C THR A 99 -14.15 1.98 -10.37
N GLY A 100 -14.33 3.30 -10.45
CA GLY A 100 -14.97 4.10 -9.40
C GLY A 100 -16.38 4.48 -9.81
N SER A 101 -17.34 4.49 -8.88
CA SER A 101 -18.69 5.00 -9.10
C SER A 101 -19.23 5.70 -7.87
N GLY A 102 -20.20 6.60 -8.05
CA GLY A 102 -20.87 7.31 -6.96
C GLY A 102 -22.06 8.11 -7.50
N THR A 103 -22.92 8.55 -6.61
CA THR A 103 -24.11 9.37 -6.93
C THR A 103 -23.85 10.81 -6.52
N VAL A 104 -24.01 11.76 -7.44
CA VAL A 104 -23.85 13.20 -7.25
C VAL A 104 -25.12 13.89 -7.72
N ASP A 105 -25.75 14.66 -6.85
CA ASP A 105 -27.01 15.36 -7.14
C ASP A 105 -28.10 14.44 -7.74
N GLY A 106 -28.11 13.16 -7.31
CA GLY A 106 -29.05 12.15 -7.76
C GLY A 106 -28.68 11.49 -9.12
N GLU A 107 -27.56 11.86 -9.74
CA GLU A 107 -27.04 11.24 -10.95
C GLU A 107 -25.89 10.30 -10.60
N ARG A 108 -25.96 9.02 -11.09
CA ARG A 108 -24.87 8.06 -10.92
C ARG A 108 -23.81 8.27 -11.98
N LEU A 109 -22.62 8.56 -11.51
CA LEU A 109 -21.40 8.71 -12.34
C LEU A 109 -20.50 7.51 -12.14
N SER A 110 -19.78 7.10 -13.19
CA SER A 110 -18.76 6.05 -13.11
C SER A 110 -17.56 6.36 -14.00
N ARG A 111 -16.40 5.86 -13.62
CA ARG A 111 -15.16 5.96 -14.39
C ARG A 111 -14.37 4.67 -14.31
N ASP A 112 -13.94 4.20 -15.49
CA ASP A 112 -12.98 3.12 -15.65
C ASP A 112 -11.64 3.72 -16.08
N THR A 113 -10.56 3.32 -15.41
CA THR A 113 -9.20 3.73 -15.76
C THR A 113 -8.22 2.60 -15.53
N CYS A 114 -7.24 2.45 -16.43
CA CYS A 114 -6.19 1.46 -16.32
C CYS A 114 -4.85 2.09 -16.68
N GLY A 115 -3.80 1.78 -15.90
CA GLY A 115 -2.48 2.30 -16.21
C GLY A 115 -1.38 1.76 -15.31
N ALA A 116 -0.14 2.22 -15.57
CA ALA A 116 0.96 2.03 -14.65
C ALA A 116 0.71 2.84 -13.38
N GLY A 117 0.96 2.26 -12.22
CA GLY A 117 1.01 2.99 -10.96
C GLY A 117 2.40 3.58 -10.70
N ASP A 118 2.53 4.27 -9.60
CA ASP A 118 3.79 4.87 -9.20
C ASP A 118 4.84 3.81 -8.88
N ILE A 119 6.04 3.99 -9.42
CA ILE A 119 7.19 3.13 -9.11
C ILE A 119 7.61 3.40 -7.67
N ALA A 120 7.83 2.34 -6.89
CA ALA A 120 8.33 2.48 -5.54
C ALA A 120 9.65 1.72 -5.35
N LEU A 121 10.52 2.32 -4.56
CA LEU A 121 11.81 1.79 -4.14
C LEU A 121 11.82 1.67 -2.62
N ARG A 122 12.35 0.56 -2.09
CA ARG A 122 12.51 0.38 -0.65
C ARG A 122 13.91 -0.08 -0.33
N LEU A 123 14.48 0.51 0.72
CA LEU A 123 15.68 0.02 1.38
C LEU A 123 15.29 -0.45 2.78
N THR A 124 15.64 -1.67 3.13
CA THR A 124 15.45 -2.24 4.48
C THR A 124 16.81 -2.59 5.07
N TYR A 125 17.02 -2.25 6.34
CA TYR A 125 18.22 -2.56 7.09
C TYR A 125 17.85 -3.15 8.45
N ASN A 126 18.23 -4.41 8.68
CA ASN A 126 18.02 -5.13 9.94
C ASN A 126 19.25 -4.95 10.83
N PHE A 127 19.31 -3.87 11.60
CA PHE A 127 20.48 -3.46 12.36
C PHE A 127 20.72 -4.29 13.63
N PHE A 128 19.72 -5.04 14.11
CA PHE A 128 19.85 -5.93 15.27
C PHE A 128 19.31 -7.33 14.95
N GLY A 129 20.02 -8.38 15.40
CA GLY A 129 19.54 -9.76 15.34
C GLY A 129 19.54 -10.42 13.95
N ALA A 130 20.05 -9.75 12.91
CA ALA A 130 20.08 -10.28 11.55
C ALA A 130 21.51 -10.24 10.97
N PRO A 131 22.39 -11.17 11.35
CA PRO A 131 23.72 -11.25 10.76
C PRO A 131 23.63 -11.52 9.24
N ALA A 132 24.56 -10.94 8.48
CA ALA A 132 24.71 -11.20 7.06
C ALA A 132 25.28 -12.61 6.86
N LEU A 133 24.42 -13.55 6.51
CA LEU A 133 24.76 -14.96 6.35
C LEU A 133 24.58 -15.39 4.91
N ASP A 134 25.48 -16.21 4.39
CA ASP A 134 25.27 -16.90 3.13
C ASP A 134 24.13 -17.93 3.26
N LEU A 135 23.73 -18.55 2.16
CA LEU A 135 22.63 -19.51 2.14
C LEU A 135 22.89 -20.75 3.01
N ARG A 136 24.15 -21.20 3.11
CA ARG A 136 24.53 -22.40 3.89
C ARG A 136 24.57 -22.12 5.39
N GLU A 137 25.08 -20.95 5.76
CA GLU A 137 25.09 -20.45 7.13
C GLU A 137 23.68 -20.15 7.62
N PHE A 138 22.88 -19.50 6.77
CA PHE A 138 21.47 -19.20 7.05
C PHE A 138 20.63 -20.45 7.32
N ALA A 139 20.88 -21.54 6.60
CA ALA A 139 20.15 -22.81 6.80
C ALA A 139 20.39 -23.45 8.18
N LYS A 140 21.46 -23.05 8.88
CA LYS A 140 21.83 -23.52 10.23
C LYS A 140 21.50 -22.47 11.32
N HIS A 141 21.12 -21.28 10.90
CA HIS A 141 20.90 -20.17 11.82
C HIS A 141 19.53 -20.30 12.50
N GLU A 142 19.51 -20.20 13.82
CA GLU A 142 18.28 -20.17 14.59
C GLU A 142 17.63 -18.78 14.51
N LYS A 143 16.30 -18.76 14.45
CA LYS A 143 15.54 -17.51 14.48
C LYS A 143 15.80 -16.79 15.79
N GLN A 144 16.08 -15.52 15.72
CA GLN A 144 16.28 -14.64 16.87
C GLN A 144 15.51 -13.33 16.69
N LEU A 145 15.42 -12.57 17.76
CA LEU A 145 14.82 -11.23 17.71
C LEU A 145 15.56 -10.38 16.68
N VAL A 146 14.80 -9.79 15.76
CA VAL A 146 15.30 -8.86 14.73
C VAL A 146 14.66 -7.51 14.92
N ILE A 147 15.47 -6.44 14.87
CA ILE A 147 14.99 -5.06 14.78
C ILE A 147 15.58 -4.45 13.51
N GLY A 148 14.72 -3.86 12.72
CA GLY A 148 15.10 -3.22 11.46
C GLY A 148 14.34 -1.94 11.21
N ALA A 149 14.85 -1.19 10.25
CA ALA A 149 14.18 -0.01 9.72
C ALA A 149 14.14 -0.07 8.19
N SER A 150 13.17 0.58 7.60
CA SER A 150 13.10 0.74 6.16
C SER A 150 12.71 2.16 5.78
N ILE A 151 13.08 2.55 4.58
CA ILE A 151 12.58 3.74 3.92
C ILE A 151 12.06 3.33 2.54
N MET A 152 10.83 3.70 2.24
CA MET A 152 10.22 3.50 0.94
C MET A 152 9.94 4.85 0.31
N VAL A 153 10.24 4.97 -0.98
CA VAL A 153 10.00 6.17 -1.77
C VAL A 153 9.19 5.78 -3.00
N SER A 154 8.01 6.36 -3.16
CA SER A 154 7.21 6.25 -4.38
C SER A 154 7.37 7.53 -5.20
N ALA A 155 7.73 7.38 -6.47
CA ALA A 155 7.91 8.48 -7.41
C ALA A 155 6.62 8.70 -8.23
N PRO A 156 6.27 9.94 -8.60
CA PRO A 156 5.07 10.26 -9.40
C PRO A 156 5.26 9.86 -10.87
N THR A 157 5.33 8.55 -11.14
CA THR A 157 5.58 7.98 -12.47
C THR A 157 4.35 7.27 -13.04
N GLY A 158 3.31 7.14 -12.24
CA GLY A 158 2.06 6.49 -12.61
C GLY A 158 1.22 7.33 -13.57
N GLN A 159 0.25 6.67 -14.20
CA GLN A 159 -0.68 7.36 -15.08
C GLN A 159 -1.56 8.31 -14.28
N TYR A 160 -1.49 9.58 -14.60
CA TYR A 160 -2.24 10.65 -13.98
C TYR A 160 -2.96 11.50 -15.03
N ASP A 161 -4.17 11.93 -14.73
CA ASP A 161 -5.00 12.78 -15.56
C ASP A 161 -5.62 13.84 -14.63
N SER A 162 -5.14 15.08 -14.75
CA SER A 162 -5.52 16.20 -13.87
C SER A 162 -7.00 16.61 -14.00
N GLU A 163 -7.68 16.27 -15.09
CA GLU A 163 -9.09 16.56 -15.26
C GLU A 163 -10.00 15.60 -14.48
N HIS A 164 -9.42 14.58 -13.84
CA HIS A 164 -10.18 13.52 -13.20
C HIS A 164 -9.74 13.24 -11.77
N LEU A 165 -10.72 12.85 -10.93
CA LEU A 165 -10.49 12.50 -9.52
C LEU A 165 -9.92 11.10 -9.32
N VAL A 166 -10.40 10.13 -10.10
CA VAL A 166 -9.92 8.74 -10.00
C VAL A 166 -8.72 8.57 -10.92
N ASN A 167 -7.55 8.47 -10.32
CA ASN A 167 -6.26 8.30 -10.98
C ASN A 167 -5.53 7.06 -10.48
N ILE A 168 -4.63 6.52 -11.32
CA ILE A 168 -3.78 5.38 -10.96
C ILE A 168 -2.51 5.86 -10.28
N GLY A 169 -1.86 6.90 -10.79
CA GLY A 169 -0.73 7.58 -10.15
C GLY A 169 -1.20 8.68 -9.20
N ALA A 170 -0.41 8.98 -8.18
CA ALA A 170 -0.72 10.01 -7.20
C ALA A 170 -0.24 11.41 -7.61
N ASN A 171 0.58 11.52 -8.65
CA ASN A 171 1.24 12.75 -9.12
C ASN A 171 1.97 13.51 -7.99
N ARG A 172 2.51 12.79 -7.02
CA ARG A 172 3.29 13.33 -5.90
C ARG A 172 4.26 12.32 -5.35
N TRP A 173 5.33 12.79 -4.75
CA TRP A 173 6.25 11.95 -4.02
C TRP A 173 5.64 11.47 -2.70
N VAL A 174 5.92 10.20 -2.36
CA VAL A 174 5.57 9.65 -1.04
C VAL A 174 6.82 9.04 -0.43
N ILE A 175 7.18 9.45 0.79
CA ILE A 175 8.30 8.91 1.55
C ILE A 175 7.76 8.24 2.80
N ARG A 176 8.10 6.95 3.01
CA ARG A 176 7.62 6.16 4.15
C ARG A 176 8.78 5.55 4.93
N PRO A 177 9.34 6.23 5.93
CA PRO A 177 10.17 5.60 6.95
C PRO A 177 9.31 4.70 7.85
N GLU A 178 9.87 3.57 8.24
CA GLU A 178 9.24 2.58 9.11
C GLU A 178 10.30 1.88 9.97
N ILE A 179 9.96 1.57 11.21
CA ILE A 179 10.76 0.72 12.11
C ILE A 179 9.92 -0.50 12.49
N GLY A 180 10.57 -1.66 12.62
CA GLY A 180 9.85 -2.87 12.99
C GLY A 180 10.70 -3.84 13.78
N VAL A 181 10.00 -4.76 14.45
CA VAL A 181 10.58 -5.80 15.27
C VAL A 181 9.89 -7.13 14.99
N SER A 182 10.66 -8.21 14.92
CA SER A 182 10.19 -9.59 14.84
C SER A 182 10.74 -10.40 16.02
N ILE A 183 9.84 -10.96 16.80
CA ILE A 183 10.13 -11.69 18.05
C ILE A 183 9.73 -13.16 17.86
N PRO A 184 10.64 -14.08 17.57
CA PRO A 184 10.33 -15.50 17.44
C PRO A 184 10.13 -16.15 18.81
N TRP A 185 9.13 -17.03 18.88
CA TRP A 185 8.86 -17.87 20.05
C TRP A 185 8.35 -19.24 19.62
N ARG A 186 9.21 -20.24 19.63
CA ARG A 186 8.93 -21.58 19.09
C ARG A 186 8.50 -21.50 17.61
N ASN A 187 7.29 -21.95 17.28
CA ASN A 187 6.70 -21.89 15.95
C ASN A 187 5.98 -20.57 15.65
N TRP A 188 5.91 -19.65 16.63
CA TRP A 188 5.29 -18.35 16.49
C TRP A 188 6.33 -17.28 16.22
N SER A 189 5.90 -16.22 15.56
CA SER A 189 6.62 -14.94 15.52
C SER A 189 5.61 -13.82 15.75
N PHE A 190 5.93 -12.92 16.68
CA PHE A 190 5.18 -11.70 16.94
C PHE A 190 5.93 -10.56 16.26
N GLU A 191 5.26 -9.85 15.36
CA GLU A 191 5.88 -8.78 14.60
C GLU A 191 5.10 -7.49 14.80
N PHE A 192 5.81 -6.39 14.98
CA PHE A 192 5.24 -5.06 15.12
C PHE A 192 6.03 -4.09 14.26
N ALA A 193 5.33 -3.15 13.62
CA ALA A 193 5.96 -2.06 12.89
C ALA A 193 5.20 -0.76 13.10
N ALA A 194 5.94 0.34 13.07
CA ALA A 194 5.41 1.70 13.11
C ALA A 194 6.05 2.53 12.01
N GLY A 195 5.24 3.24 11.25
CA GLY A 195 5.69 4.04 10.13
C GLY A 195 4.93 5.34 10.00
N VAL A 196 5.46 6.22 9.19
CA VAL A 196 4.80 7.46 8.79
C VAL A 196 4.97 7.67 7.29
N ARG A 197 3.96 8.23 6.62
CA ARG A 197 4.01 8.65 5.23
C ARG A 197 4.03 10.15 5.18
N PHE A 198 5.01 10.69 4.49
CA PHE A 198 5.10 12.08 4.10
C PHE A 198 4.76 12.20 2.62
N PHE A 199 4.06 13.24 2.26
CA PHE A 199 3.61 13.51 0.91
C PHE A 199 4.15 14.84 0.44
N SER A 200 4.59 14.95 -0.82
CA SER A 200 4.70 16.26 -1.46
C SER A 200 3.31 16.71 -1.91
N ASP A 201 3.19 17.98 -2.23
CA ASP A 201 1.98 18.49 -2.85
C ASP A 201 1.84 17.97 -4.28
N ASN A 202 0.60 17.95 -4.78
CA ASN A 202 0.25 17.76 -6.18
C ASN A 202 -0.37 19.07 -6.70
N ASP A 203 0.40 19.80 -7.49
CA ASP A 203 0.04 21.15 -7.98
C ASP A 203 -0.80 21.12 -9.28
N GLU A 204 -1.09 19.92 -9.79
CA GLU A 204 -1.91 19.71 -11.00
C GLU A 204 -3.22 18.98 -10.66
N TYR A 205 -3.71 19.14 -9.43
CA TYR A 205 -4.95 18.49 -9.00
C TYR A 205 -6.15 19.24 -9.57
N LEU A 206 -7.06 18.55 -10.27
CA LEU A 206 -8.21 19.12 -10.96
C LEU A 206 -7.85 20.35 -11.81
N VAL A 207 -6.80 20.17 -12.62
CA VAL A 207 -6.21 21.13 -13.55
C VAL A 207 -5.32 22.16 -12.85
N ASP A 208 -5.88 23.01 -11.98
CA ASP A 208 -5.18 24.19 -11.44
C ASP A 208 -5.14 24.23 -9.90
N GLU A 209 -5.59 23.17 -9.22
CA GLU A 209 -5.62 23.14 -7.76
C GLU A 209 -4.40 22.45 -7.15
N THR A 210 -3.97 22.90 -5.99
CA THR A 210 -2.96 22.23 -5.19
C THR A 210 -3.61 21.29 -4.19
N PHE A 211 -3.27 20.00 -4.25
CA PHE A 211 -3.67 19.00 -3.27
C PHE A 211 -2.52 18.67 -2.32
N SER A 212 -2.71 18.90 -1.03
CA SER A 212 -1.74 18.58 0.00
C SER A 212 -2.32 17.66 1.08
N GLN A 213 -1.46 16.96 1.80
CA GLN A 213 -1.84 16.01 2.84
C GLN A 213 -0.87 16.03 3.99
N ASP A 214 -1.41 16.11 5.21
CA ASP A 214 -0.66 15.92 6.45
C ASP A 214 -0.05 14.51 6.55
N PRO A 215 0.98 14.31 7.38
CA PRO A 215 1.54 12.99 7.58
C PRO A 215 0.49 11.96 8.04
N LEU A 216 0.58 10.75 7.43
CA LEU A 216 -0.27 9.61 7.76
C LEU A 216 0.57 8.57 8.50
N TYR A 217 0.18 8.28 9.72
CA TYR A 217 0.83 7.29 10.59
C TYR A 217 0.22 5.92 10.42
N ASN A 218 1.02 4.87 10.57
CA ASN A 218 0.54 3.50 10.60
C ASN A 218 1.22 2.67 11.69
N LEU A 219 0.43 1.79 12.30
CA LEU A 219 0.88 0.76 13.22
C LEU A 219 0.46 -0.60 12.66
N GLN A 220 1.39 -1.55 12.64
CA GLN A 220 1.14 -2.90 12.16
C GLN A 220 1.46 -3.92 13.25
N ALA A 221 0.66 -4.98 13.32
CA ALA A 221 0.91 -6.13 14.16
C ALA A 221 0.62 -7.41 13.38
N HIS A 222 1.54 -8.39 13.45
CA HIS A 222 1.37 -9.67 12.79
C HIS A 222 1.67 -10.80 13.78
N LEU A 223 0.80 -11.79 13.79
CA LEU A 223 0.99 -13.06 14.49
C LEU A 223 1.22 -14.13 13.45
N VAL A 224 2.45 -14.60 13.32
CA VAL A 224 2.85 -15.59 12.32
C VAL A 224 3.07 -16.94 12.98
N TYR A 225 2.51 -18.00 12.40
CA TYR A 225 2.68 -19.38 12.82
C TYR A 225 3.32 -20.22 11.72
N ASP A 226 4.47 -20.85 12.01
CA ASP A 226 5.13 -21.77 11.11
C ASP A 226 4.48 -23.16 11.20
N LEU A 227 3.64 -23.49 10.21
CA LEU A 227 3.01 -24.81 10.06
C LEU A 227 4.06 -25.90 9.75
N SER A 228 5.10 -25.52 9.02
CA SER A 228 6.25 -26.36 8.67
C SER A 228 7.43 -25.48 8.24
N PRO A 229 8.62 -26.04 8.01
CA PRO A 229 9.75 -25.27 7.47
C PRO A 229 9.48 -24.59 6.11
N ARG A 230 8.41 -24.99 5.43
CA ARG A 230 8.02 -24.47 4.10
C ARG A 230 6.68 -23.74 4.06
N GLN A 231 5.96 -23.69 5.18
CA GLN A 231 4.62 -23.09 5.21
C GLN A 231 4.43 -22.28 6.48
N TRP A 232 3.81 -21.15 6.34
CA TRP A 232 3.37 -20.33 7.45
C TRP A 232 1.99 -19.70 7.19
N LEU A 233 1.30 -19.40 8.27
CA LEU A 233 0.04 -18.68 8.31
C LEU A 233 0.23 -17.44 9.17
N SER A 234 -0.41 -16.32 8.84
CA SER A 234 -0.41 -15.14 9.70
C SER A 234 -1.78 -14.52 9.84
N PHE A 235 -2.03 -13.96 11.03
CA PHE A 235 -3.07 -12.98 11.29
C PHE A 235 -2.45 -11.61 11.38
N ASN A 236 -3.05 -10.64 10.73
CA ASN A 236 -2.45 -9.34 10.49
C ASN A 236 -3.43 -8.25 10.87
N GLY A 237 -2.94 -7.19 11.49
CA GLY A 237 -3.70 -5.99 11.79
C GLY A 237 -2.92 -4.74 11.41
N ASN A 238 -3.63 -3.72 10.96
CA ASN A 238 -3.07 -2.41 10.65
C ASN A 238 -4.02 -1.32 11.14
N TYR A 239 -3.46 -0.23 11.68
CA TYR A 239 -4.18 0.96 12.09
C TYR A 239 -3.52 2.20 11.50
N PHE A 240 -4.31 3.01 10.80
CA PHE A 240 -3.89 4.26 10.18
C PHE A 240 -4.55 5.43 10.89
N PHE A 241 -3.80 6.51 11.13
CA PHE A 241 -4.33 7.73 11.73
C PHE A 241 -3.58 8.97 11.24
N GLY A 242 -4.27 10.11 11.19
CA GLY A 242 -3.75 11.36 10.62
C GLY A 242 -4.12 11.54 9.15
N GLY A 243 -3.27 12.20 8.36
CA GLY A 243 -3.44 12.33 6.92
C GLY A 243 -4.62 13.22 6.50
N LYS A 244 -4.89 14.34 7.21
CA LYS A 244 -5.83 15.37 6.76
C LYS A 244 -5.44 15.87 5.39
N THR A 245 -6.41 16.17 4.54
CA THR A 245 -6.16 16.66 3.19
C THR A 245 -6.68 18.07 2.99
N TYR A 246 -6.03 18.79 2.08
CA TYR A 246 -6.33 20.19 1.76
C TYR A 246 -6.35 20.38 0.25
N ARG A 247 -7.18 21.34 -0.22
CA ARG A 247 -7.22 21.86 -1.57
C ARG A 247 -7.01 23.38 -1.48
N ASP A 248 -6.00 23.88 -2.15
CA ASP A 248 -5.61 25.31 -2.10
C ASP A 248 -5.52 25.85 -0.66
N GLY A 249 -4.97 25.02 0.26
CA GLY A 249 -4.87 25.34 1.67
C GLY A 249 -6.17 25.23 2.49
N VAL A 250 -7.32 24.97 1.84
CA VAL A 250 -8.60 24.75 2.51
C VAL A 250 -8.78 23.28 2.82
N ARG A 251 -9.13 22.94 4.06
CA ARG A 251 -9.32 21.55 4.47
C ARG A 251 -10.40 20.85 3.64
N ALA A 252 -9.99 19.80 2.93
CA ALA A 252 -10.87 19.02 2.05
C ALA A 252 -11.40 17.76 2.79
N ALA A 253 -10.56 17.09 3.58
CA ALA A 253 -11.00 15.92 4.34
C ALA A 253 -10.45 15.93 5.78
N ILE A 254 -11.21 15.29 6.68
CA ILE A 254 -10.79 15.04 8.06
C ILE A 254 -9.71 13.95 8.10
N GLU A 255 -9.06 13.79 9.27
CA GLU A 255 -8.08 12.72 9.48
C GLU A 255 -8.67 11.33 9.28
N GLN A 256 -7.85 10.43 8.80
CA GLN A 256 -8.11 9.00 8.81
C GLN A 256 -8.01 8.44 10.23
N GLU A 257 -8.85 7.48 10.55
CA GLU A 257 -8.79 6.60 11.72
C GLU A 257 -9.31 5.25 11.26
N ASN A 258 -8.47 4.54 10.50
CA ASN A 258 -8.89 3.35 9.77
C ASN A 258 -8.14 2.13 10.30
N SER A 259 -8.84 1.01 10.44
CA SER A 259 -8.22 -0.26 10.79
C SER A 259 -8.55 -1.34 9.78
N ARG A 260 -7.63 -2.29 9.63
CA ARG A 260 -7.76 -3.44 8.75
C ARG A 260 -7.29 -4.69 9.43
N LEU A 261 -7.95 -5.80 9.15
CA LEU A 261 -7.54 -7.12 9.55
C LEU A 261 -7.32 -7.99 8.31
N GLY A 262 -6.44 -8.96 8.43
CA GLY A 262 -6.17 -9.87 7.32
C GLY A 262 -5.50 -11.16 7.74
N ILE A 263 -5.46 -12.07 6.79
CA ILE A 263 -4.76 -13.34 6.89
C ILE A 263 -3.81 -13.48 5.70
N ALA A 264 -2.70 -14.18 5.90
CA ALA A 264 -1.85 -14.58 4.81
C ALA A 264 -1.39 -16.03 5.02
N TRP A 265 -1.35 -16.79 3.92
CA TRP A 265 -0.80 -18.13 3.89
C TRP A 265 0.27 -18.19 2.81
N ALA A 266 1.44 -18.71 3.17
CA ALA A 266 2.53 -18.88 2.24
C ALA A 266 3.08 -20.29 2.25
N ILE A 267 3.47 -20.77 1.06
CA ILE A 267 4.05 -22.08 0.84
C ILE A 267 5.26 -21.98 -0.10
N ALA A 268 6.39 -22.50 0.34
CA ALA A 268 7.55 -22.74 -0.51
C ALA A 268 7.46 -24.15 -1.12
N VAL A 269 7.20 -24.22 -2.42
CA VAL A 269 7.14 -25.50 -3.16
C VAL A 269 8.52 -26.15 -3.21
N ASN A 270 9.56 -25.35 -3.35
CA ASN A 270 10.95 -25.77 -3.30
C ASN A 270 11.83 -24.61 -2.78
N SER A 271 13.16 -24.76 -2.85
CA SER A 271 14.10 -23.72 -2.40
C SER A 271 14.09 -22.44 -3.23
N LYS A 272 13.46 -22.43 -4.40
CA LYS A 272 13.46 -21.30 -5.33
C LYS A 272 12.08 -20.69 -5.54
N ILE A 273 11.00 -21.44 -5.37
CA ILE A 273 9.63 -21.04 -5.72
C ILE A 273 8.75 -21.05 -4.48
N ALA A 274 8.09 -19.95 -4.22
CA ALA A 274 7.09 -19.80 -3.17
C ALA A 274 5.84 -19.08 -3.67
N PHE A 275 4.69 -19.43 -3.10
CA PHE A 275 3.42 -18.75 -3.32
C PHE A 275 2.91 -18.14 -2.01
N ARG A 276 2.17 -17.03 -2.13
CA ARG A 276 1.48 -16.41 -1.00
C ARG A 276 0.07 -16.02 -1.42
N LEU A 277 -0.91 -16.39 -0.60
CA LEU A 277 -2.28 -15.91 -0.67
C LEU A 277 -2.51 -14.94 0.49
N THR A 278 -3.20 -13.84 0.24
CA THR A 278 -3.62 -12.90 1.27
C THR A 278 -5.08 -12.54 1.09
N ALA A 279 -5.75 -12.30 2.21
CA ALA A 279 -7.08 -11.70 2.25
C ALA A 279 -7.11 -10.70 3.40
N HIS A 280 -7.67 -9.52 3.17
CA HIS A 280 -7.87 -8.52 4.22
C HIS A 280 -9.13 -7.69 3.97
N THR A 281 -9.67 -7.14 5.04
CA THR A 281 -10.90 -6.35 5.07
C THR A 281 -10.71 -5.12 5.94
N GLY A 282 -11.43 -4.05 5.65
CA GLY A 282 -11.64 -2.94 6.58
C GLY A 282 -12.44 -3.38 7.79
N VAL A 283 -12.17 -2.80 8.94
CA VAL A 283 -12.92 -3.06 10.19
C VAL A 283 -13.54 -1.75 10.70
N ILE A 284 -12.76 -0.69 10.70
CA ILE A 284 -13.19 0.66 10.99
C ILE A 284 -12.64 1.54 9.87
N THR A 285 -13.51 2.25 9.19
CA THR A 285 -13.12 3.22 8.16
C THR A 285 -13.86 4.52 8.41
N ARG A 286 -13.12 5.54 8.83
CA ARG A 286 -13.66 6.87 9.06
C ARG A 286 -13.75 7.68 7.76
N VAL A 287 -12.68 7.62 6.97
CA VAL A 287 -12.58 8.29 5.66
C VAL A 287 -11.68 7.46 4.76
N GLY A 288 -12.05 7.32 3.50
CA GLY A 288 -11.29 6.59 2.50
C GLY A 288 -11.94 5.26 2.14
N ASN A 289 -11.13 4.32 1.68
CA ASN A 289 -11.62 3.08 1.11
C ASN A 289 -11.80 1.99 2.19
N ASP A 290 -13.02 1.48 2.31
CA ASP A 290 -13.37 0.28 3.08
C ASP A 290 -13.52 -0.88 2.12
N SER A 291 -12.49 -1.68 1.95
CA SER A 291 -12.46 -2.71 0.93
C SER A 291 -12.00 -4.05 1.41
N ASP A 292 -12.62 -5.07 0.83
CA ASP A 292 -12.12 -6.43 0.84
C ASP A 292 -11.08 -6.59 -0.26
N THR A 293 -9.93 -7.14 0.07
CA THR A 293 -8.84 -7.36 -0.87
C THR A 293 -8.34 -8.79 -0.79
N TYR A 294 -8.14 -9.38 -1.96
CA TYR A 294 -7.58 -10.72 -2.13
C TYR A 294 -6.38 -10.65 -3.03
N SER A 295 -5.28 -11.32 -2.70
CA SER A 295 -4.14 -11.39 -3.60
C SER A 295 -3.47 -12.76 -3.62
N LEU A 296 -2.89 -13.05 -4.78
CA LEU A 296 -2.02 -14.20 -5.02
C LEU A 296 -0.69 -13.69 -5.53
N SER A 297 0.41 -14.17 -4.96
CA SER A 297 1.74 -13.88 -5.48
C SER A 297 2.58 -15.14 -5.62
N ALA A 298 3.47 -15.10 -6.62
CA ALA A 298 4.50 -16.10 -6.86
C ALA A 298 5.87 -15.42 -6.79
N THR A 299 6.79 -16.02 -6.05
CA THR A 299 8.16 -15.52 -5.88
C THR A 299 9.14 -16.56 -6.40
N TYR A 300 10.11 -16.13 -7.22
CA TYR A 300 11.24 -16.92 -7.67
C TYR A 300 12.54 -16.33 -7.11
N ARG A 301 13.41 -17.20 -6.58
CA ARG A 301 14.71 -16.85 -5.99
C ARG A 301 15.86 -17.46 -6.76
N TRP A 302 16.95 -16.69 -6.94
CA TRP A 302 18.25 -17.16 -7.47
C TRP A 302 19.41 -16.40 -6.79
N GLU A 303 20.63 -16.86 -7.02
CA GLU A 303 21.88 -16.25 -6.56
C GLU A 303 22.37 -15.15 -7.49
#